data_c7bcd464cb5571efedfe8419102ae3cb
#
_entry.id   c7bcd464cb5571efedfe8419102ae3cb
#
_cell.length_a   1.000
_cell.length_b   1.000
_cell.length_c   1.000
_cell.angle_alpha   90.00
_cell.angle_beta   90.00
_cell.angle_gamma   90.00
#
_symmetry.space_group_name_H-M   'P 1'
#
loop_
_entity.id
_entity.type
_entity.pdbx_description
1 polymer ?
#
loop_
_entity_poly.entity_id
_entity_poly.type
_entity_poly.pdbx_seq_one_letter_code
_entity_poly.pdbx_strand_id
1 'polypeptide(L)'
;WPLRMAADCEVRSNRCTAMTTSHGGIVMKAIQIDQTGGDEVLVYRDVPQPIPGVGEVLIRVEAAGVNFSDIMWRRGDYDIPTPVPFIPGAEVAGTVVAVGPGVTGFEIGTAVVSAPPSGGYAQFVVAPTAATFPIPKGISPIEVVSLMAQGLTGVLALRKSARLAPGETVLVEAAAGGVGSFAVQLAKL
;
A
#
# COMPACT_ATOMS: atom_id res chain seq x y z
N TRP A 1 5.47 -6.08 -13.65
CA TRP A 1 4.20 -6.52 -14.27
C TRP A 1 3.09 -6.10 -13.34
N PRO A 2 2.19 -5.17 -13.73
CA PRO A 2 1.07 -4.81 -12.87
C PRO A 2 0.05 -5.94 -12.92
N LEU A 3 -0.23 -6.58 -11.80
CA LEU A 3 -1.46 -7.33 -11.61
C LEU A 3 -2.61 -6.31 -11.69
N ARG A 4 -3.29 -6.27 -12.85
CA ARG A 4 -4.61 -5.66 -12.92
C ARG A 4 -5.52 -6.54 -12.06
N MET A 5 -5.83 -6.10 -10.87
CA MET A 5 -7.03 -6.57 -10.20
C MET A 5 -8.20 -6.08 -11.07
N ALA A 6 -8.74 -6.98 -11.88
CA ALA A 6 -9.97 -6.72 -12.63
C ALA A 6 -11.09 -6.54 -11.59
N ALA A 7 -11.34 -5.29 -11.23
CA ALA A 7 -12.61 -4.91 -10.65
C ALA A 7 -13.58 -4.82 -11.84
N ASP A 8 -14.22 -5.94 -12.21
CA ASP A 8 -15.45 -5.90 -12.98
C ASP A 8 -16.54 -5.28 -12.09
N CYS A 9 -16.44 -3.98 -11.93
CA CYS A 9 -17.56 -3.16 -11.52
C CYS A 9 -18.00 -2.41 -12.77
N GLU A 10 -19.04 -2.94 -13.45
CA GLU A 10 -19.73 -2.19 -14.49
C GLU A 10 -20.17 -0.85 -13.91
N VAL A 11 -19.60 0.22 -14.44
CA VAL A 11 -20.04 1.61 -14.22
C VAL A 11 -21.37 1.81 -14.94
N ARG A 12 -22.44 1.22 -14.43
CA ARG A 12 -23.83 1.61 -14.73
C ARG A 12 -24.60 1.63 -13.42
N SER A 13 -24.94 2.85 -13.02
CA SER A 13 -25.72 3.24 -11.84
C SER A 13 -24.98 3.29 -10.50
N ASN A 14 -25.02 4.45 -9.89
CA ASN A 14 -24.52 4.91 -8.61
C ASN A 14 -25.11 4.17 -7.38
N ARG A 15 -25.00 2.84 -7.30
CA ARG A 15 -25.36 2.05 -6.10
C ARG A 15 -24.34 0.97 -5.88
N CYS A 16 -23.32 1.30 -5.10
CA CYS A 16 -22.51 0.28 -4.43
C CYS A 16 -23.44 -0.36 -3.36
N THR A 17 -23.97 -1.53 -3.65
CA THR A 17 -24.78 -2.27 -2.68
C THR A 17 -23.82 -2.85 -1.64
N ALA A 18 -23.79 -2.28 -0.45
CA ALA A 18 -23.05 -2.83 0.68
C ALA A 18 -23.67 -4.20 1.04
N MET A 19 -22.90 -5.28 0.88
CA MET A 19 -23.26 -6.58 1.43
C MET A 19 -22.99 -6.57 2.94
N THR A 20 -24.04 -6.77 3.74
CA THR A 20 -23.90 -6.90 5.20
C THR A 20 -23.79 -8.37 5.59
N THR A 21 -22.92 -8.69 6.56
CA THR A 21 -22.87 -10.01 7.18
C THR A 21 -24.07 -10.21 8.13
N SER A 22 -24.32 -11.43 8.57
CA SER A 22 -25.33 -11.77 9.57
C SER A 22 -25.16 -11.05 10.93
N HIS A 23 -24.10 -10.29 11.11
CA HIS A 23 -23.80 -9.45 12.28
C HIS A 23 -23.87 -7.95 11.97
N GLY A 24 -24.45 -7.54 10.84
CA GLY A 24 -24.71 -6.13 10.53
C GLY A 24 -23.49 -5.28 10.08
N GLY A 25 -22.30 -5.85 9.93
CA GLY A 25 -21.10 -5.15 9.49
C GLY A 25 -20.96 -5.08 7.96
N ILE A 26 -20.34 -3.98 7.46
CA ILE A 26 -19.96 -3.86 6.05
C ILE A 26 -18.84 -4.86 5.77
N VAL A 27 -18.92 -5.60 4.66
CA VAL A 27 -17.85 -6.51 4.20
C VAL A 27 -17.12 -5.92 3.00
N MET A 28 -15.87 -6.32 2.85
CA MET A 28 -15.01 -5.96 1.73
C MET A 28 -14.27 -7.19 1.20
N LYS A 29 -13.77 -7.14 -0.02
CA LYS A 29 -12.88 -8.16 -0.57
C LYS A 29 -11.44 -7.87 -0.15
N ALA A 30 -10.70 -8.94 0.20
CA ALA A 30 -9.27 -8.87 0.51
C ALA A 30 -8.56 -10.17 0.12
N ILE A 31 -7.25 -10.08 -0.02
CA ILE A 31 -6.36 -11.24 -0.02
C ILE A 31 -5.93 -11.47 1.42
N GLN A 32 -6.33 -12.58 2.02
CA GLN A 32 -5.97 -12.93 3.39
C GLN A 32 -5.19 -14.24 3.42
N ILE A 33 -4.22 -14.33 4.33
CA ILE A 33 -3.50 -15.56 4.65
C ILE A 33 -3.85 -16.01 6.07
N ASP A 34 -4.10 -17.30 6.25
CA ASP A 34 -4.41 -17.91 7.54
C ASP A 34 -3.22 -18.65 8.14
N GLN A 35 -2.19 -18.90 7.33
CA GLN A 35 -0.92 -19.50 7.70
C GLN A 35 0.18 -19.01 6.77
N THR A 36 1.43 -19.08 7.19
CA THR A 36 2.59 -18.80 6.32
C THR A 36 2.79 -19.92 5.31
N GLY A 37 3.31 -19.55 4.11
CA GLY A 37 3.52 -20.54 3.05
C GLY A 37 3.89 -19.92 1.71
N GLY A 38 3.71 -20.70 0.64
CA GLY A 38 3.86 -20.29 -0.75
C GLY A 38 2.70 -19.42 -1.22
N ASP A 39 2.54 -19.29 -2.53
CA ASP A 39 1.45 -18.49 -3.13
C ASP A 39 0.06 -19.11 -2.94
N GLU A 40 -0.01 -20.39 -2.65
CA GLU A 40 -1.24 -21.14 -2.35
C GLU A 40 -1.98 -20.63 -1.11
N VAL A 41 -1.29 -19.94 -0.18
CA VAL A 41 -1.92 -19.38 1.03
C VAL A 41 -2.63 -18.05 0.81
N LEU A 42 -2.48 -17.45 -0.37
CA LEU A 42 -3.15 -16.20 -0.74
C LEU A 42 -4.61 -16.46 -1.11
N VAL A 43 -5.54 -16.20 -0.20
CA VAL A 43 -6.96 -16.48 -0.40
C VAL A 43 -7.77 -15.20 -0.58
N TYR A 44 -8.40 -15.06 -1.75
CA TYR A 44 -9.35 -13.97 -2.00
C TYR A 44 -10.69 -14.27 -1.37
N ARG A 45 -11.12 -13.45 -0.41
CA ARG A 45 -12.34 -13.69 0.38
C ARG A 45 -13.01 -12.41 0.86
N ASP A 46 -14.21 -12.57 1.41
CA ASP A 46 -14.90 -11.53 2.14
C ASP A 46 -14.36 -11.44 3.57
N VAL A 47 -14.07 -10.22 4.01
CA VAL A 47 -13.63 -9.90 5.37
C VAL A 47 -14.40 -8.67 5.88
N PRO A 48 -14.53 -8.47 7.19
CA PRO A 48 -15.10 -7.23 7.72
C PRO A 48 -14.30 -6.01 7.28
N GLN A 49 -15.00 -4.94 6.85
CA GLN A 49 -14.36 -3.66 6.58
C GLN A 49 -13.85 -3.06 7.89
N PRO A 50 -12.58 -2.62 7.97
CA PRO A 50 -12.05 -2.02 9.18
C PRO A 50 -12.63 -0.62 9.43
N ILE A 51 -12.61 -0.20 10.69
CA ILE A 51 -13.06 1.13 11.13
C ILE A 51 -11.81 1.90 11.60
N PRO A 52 -11.58 3.14 11.13
CA PRO A 52 -10.41 3.92 11.53
C PRO A 52 -10.51 4.34 13.00
N GLY A 53 -9.44 4.08 13.75
CA GLY A 53 -9.24 4.50 15.12
C GLY A 53 -8.72 5.93 15.25
N VAL A 54 -8.29 6.30 16.45
CA VAL A 54 -7.70 7.63 16.72
C VAL A 54 -6.43 7.83 15.90
N GLY A 55 -6.37 8.95 15.17
CA GLY A 55 -5.22 9.28 14.33
C GLY A 55 -5.10 8.46 13.03
N GLU A 56 -6.16 7.78 12.62
CA GLU A 56 -6.19 6.94 11.43
C GLU A 56 -7.23 7.41 10.40
N VAL A 57 -7.01 7.06 9.16
CA VAL A 57 -7.95 7.26 8.05
C VAL A 57 -8.31 5.93 7.42
N LEU A 58 -9.52 5.80 6.90
CA LEU A 58 -9.94 4.69 6.05
C LEU A 58 -9.76 5.10 4.59
N ILE A 59 -8.96 4.34 3.86
CA ILE A 59 -8.65 4.57 2.46
C ILE A 59 -9.35 3.52 1.61
N ARG A 60 -10.13 3.94 0.62
CA ARG A 60 -10.56 3.07 -0.48
C ARG A 60 -9.37 2.91 -1.42
N VAL A 61 -8.85 1.69 -1.49
CA VAL A 61 -7.64 1.36 -2.24
C VAL A 61 -7.93 1.37 -3.74
N GLU A 62 -7.14 2.09 -4.50
CA GLU A 62 -7.17 2.16 -5.96
C GLU A 62 -5.93 1.49 -6.57
N ALA A 63 -4.81 1.51 -5.84
CA ALA A 63 -3.59 0.81 -6.20
C ALA A 63 -2.86 0.36 -4.93
N ALA A 64 -2.27 -0.83 -4.97
CA ALA A 64 -1.38 -1.35 -3.93
C ALA A 64 -0.04 -1.74 -4.54
N GLY A 65 1.06 -1.36 -3.89
CA GLY A 65 2.40 -1.79 -4.26
C GLY A 65 2.64 -3.24 -3.82
N VAL A 66 3.37 -3.98 -4.64
CA VAL A 66 3.82 -5.34 -4.31
C VAL A 66 5.33 -5.31 -4.12
N ASN A 67 5.75 -5.63 -2.91
CA ASN A 67 7.15 -5.57 -2.50
C ASN A 67 7.69 -6.95 -2.13
N PHE A 68 9.01 -7.12 -2.20
CA PHE A 68 9.65 -8.37 -1.79
C PHE A 68 9.38 -8.70 -0.31
N SER A 69 9.22 -7.66 0.51
CA SER A 69 8.83 -7.79 1.91
C SER A 69 7.50 -8.52 2.12
N ASP A 70 6.52 -8.33 1.22
CA ASP A 70 5.23 -9.03 1.31
C ASP A 70 5.40 -10.54 1.13
N ILE A 71 6.36 -10.95 0.27
CA ILE A 71 6.71 -12.36 0.07
C ILE A 71 7.36 -12.92 1.34
N MET A 72 8.25 -12.17 1.96
CA MET A 72 8.90 -12.59 3.21
C MET A 72 7.89 -12.73 4.35
N TRP A 73 6.98 -11.76 4.51
CA TRP A 73 5.89 -11.84 5.48
C TRP A 73 5.00 -13.06 5.24
N ARG A 74 4.59 -13.28 4.00
CA ARG A 74 3.78 -14.43 3.63
C ARG A 74 4.46 -15.76 3.97
N ARG A 75 5.77 -15.88 3.74
CA ARG A 75 6.55 -17.09 4.02
C ARG A 75 6.89 -17.27 5.50
N GLY A 76 6.82 -16.20 6.30
CA GLY A 76 7.30 -16.20 7.68
C GLY A 76 8.82 -16.09 7.77
N ASP A 77 9.47 -15.52 6.77
CA ASP A 77 10.94 -15.38 6.68
C ASP A 77 11.47 -14.13 7.43
N TYR A 78 10.58 -13.39 8.13
CA TYR A 78 10.99 -12.31 9.02
C TYR A 78 11.35 -12.83 10.42
N ASP A 79 12.23 -12.10 11.11
CA ASP A 79 12.59 -12.38 12.51
C ASP A 79 11.41 -12.27 13.49
N ILE A 80 10.36 -11.55 13.07
CA ILE A 80 9.12 -11.42 13.83
C ILE A 80 8.06 -12.35 13.21
N PRO A 81 7.38 -13.18 14.01
CA PRO A 81 6.33 -14.06 13.53
C PRO A 81 5.21 -13.28 12.81
N THR A 82 4.80 -13.77 11.65
CA THR A 82 3.66 -13.21 10.92
C THR A 82 2.37 -13.42 11.72
N PRO A 83 1.64 -12.36 12.10
CA PRO A 83 0.38 -12.49 12.82
C PRO A 83 -0.72 -12.99 11.87
N VAL A 84 -1.13 -14.22 11.99
CA VAL A 84 -2.23 -14.78 11.19
C VAL A 84 -3.55 -14.83 12.00
N PRO A 85 -4.75 -14.60 11.40
CA PRO A 85 -4.95 -14.25 9.98
C PRO A 85 -4.40 -12.87 9.63
N PHE A 86 -3.86 -12.69 8.40
CA PHE A 86 -3.13 -11.51 7.99
C PHE A 86 -3.51 -11.09 6.57
N ILE A 87 -3.68 -9.80 6.33
CA ILE A 87 -3.86 -9.23 5.00
C ILE A 87 -2.55 -8.51 4.62
N PRO A 88 -1.80 -8.99 3.61
CA PRO A 88 -0.57 -8.36 3.18
C PRO A 88 -0.77 -6.96 2.57
N GLY A 89 0.34 -6.35 2.17
CA GLY A 89 0.39 -5.04 1.50
C GLY A 89 0.60 -3.90 2.47
N ALA A 90 1.79 -3.30 2.38
CA ALA A 90 2.23 -2.19 3.24
C ALA A 90 2.35 -0.87 2.46
N GLU A 91 1.79 -0.79 1.25
CA GLU A 91 1.91 0.37 0.37
C GLU A 91 0.66 0.50 -0.49
N VAL A 92 -0.07 1.61 -0.36
CA VAL A 92 -1.33 1.84 -1.06
C VAL A 92 -1.46 3.28 -1.54
N ALA A 93 -2.25 3.47 -2.59
CA ALA A 93 -2.78 4.77 -2.96
C ALA A 93 -4.29 4.66 -3.24
N GLY A 94 -5.03 5.71 -2.93
CA GLY A 94 -6.48 5.71 -3.08
C GLY A 94 -7.12 6.97 -2.51
N THR A 95 -8.37 6.85 -2.11
CA THR A 95 -9.18 7.97 -1.64
C THR A 95 -9.60 7.79 -0.19
N VAL A 96 -9.46 8.81 0.64
CA VAL A 96 -9.98 8.82 2.02
C VAL A 96 -11.51 8.76 1.98
N VAL A 97 -12.10 7.76 2.66
CA VAL A 97 -13.55 7.57 2.74
C VAL A 97 -14.12 7.71 4.14
N ALA A 98 -13.27 7.64 5.17
CA ALA A 98 -13.61 7.98 6.55
C ALA A 98 -12.37 8.45 7.32
N VAL A 99 -12.58 9.21 8.37
CA VAL A 99 -11.53 9.69 9.28
C VAL A 99 -11.85 9.27 10.70
N GLY A 100 -10.84 8.85 11.43
CA GLY A 100 -10.96 8.48 12.82
C GLY A 100 -11.05 9.69 13.76
N PRO A 101 -11.36 9.46 15.03
CA PRO A 101 -11.43 10.54 16.03
C PRO A 101 -10.11 11.32 16.11
N GLY A 102 -10.22 12.65 16.23
CA GLY A 102 -9.06 13.54 16.39
C GLY A 102 -8.22 13.76 15.14
N VAL A 103 -8.57 13.18 14.00
CA VAL A 103 -7.88 13.42 12.73
C VAL A 103 -8.19 14.82 12.22
N THR A 104 -7.13 15.56 11.89
CA THR A 104 -7.18 16.87 11.22
C THR A 104 -6.30 16.84 9.98
N GLY A 105 -6.59 17.68 8.98
CA GLY A 105 -5.79 17.79 7.75
C GLY A 105 -6.11 16.75 6.67
N PHE A 106 -7.07 15.87 6.91
CA PHE A 106 -7.59 14.93 5.90
C PHE A 106 -9.10 15.09 5.79
N GLU A 107 -9.57 15.28 4.56
CA GLU A 107 -11.00 15.35 4.25
C GLU A 107 -11.42 14.10 3.47
N ILE A 108 -12.69 13.69 3.61
CA ILE A 108 -13.27 12.63 2.78
C ILE A 108 -13.20 13.07 1.31
N GLY A 109 -12.74 12.18 0.44
CA GLY A 109 -12.50 12.48 -0.97
C GLY A 109 -11.05 12.89 -1.29
N THR A 110 -10.19 13.11 -0.29
CA THR A 110 -8.76 13.39 -0.52
C THR A 110 -8.07 12.18 -1.13
N ALA A 111 -7.39 12.40 -2.28
CA ALA A 111 -6.51 11.39 -2.86
C ALA A 111 -5.21 11.31 -2.06
N VAL A 112 -4.83 10.11 -1.63
CA VAL A 112 -3.68 9.89 -0.74
C VAL A 112 -2.85 8.68 -1.16
N VAL A 113 -1.56 8.73 -0.81
CA VAL A 113 -0.66 7.58 -0.77
C VAL A 113 -0.29 7.31 0.68
N SER A 114 -0.19 6.05 1.06
CA SER A 114 0.07 5.67 2.44
C SER A 114 0.91 4.40 2.56
N ALA A 115 1.65 4.29 3.67
CA ALA A 115 2.36 3.09 4.09
C ALA A 115 1.71 2.51 5.36
N PRO A 116 0.55 1.84 5.26
CA PRO A 116 -0.01 1.12 6.39
C PRO A 116 0.91 -0.04 6.80
N PRO A 117 0.89 -0.47 8.06
CA PRO A 117 1.71 -1.61 8.50
C PRO A 117 1.36 -2.91 7.75
N SER A 118 0.10 -3.04 7.30
CA SER A 118 -0.44 -4.16 6.54
C SER A 118 -1.84 -3.83 6.02
N GLY A 119 -2.50 -4.76 5.34
CA GLY A 119 -3.91 -4.61 4.94
C GLY A 119 -4.13 -4.03 3.56
N GLY A 120 -3.06 -3.69 2.82
CA GLY A 120 -3.15 -3.02 1.53
C GLY A 120 -3.76 -3.87 0.41
N TYR A 121 -3.73 -5.21 0.54
CA TYR A 121 -4.33 -6.10 -0.46
C TYR A 121 -5.82 -6.31 -0.20
N ALA A 122 -6.54 -5.21 -0.03
CA ALA A 122 -7.97 -5.17 0.24
C ALA A 122 -8.63 -3.97 -0.46
N GLN A 123 -9.95 -3.96 -0.53
CA GLN A 123 -10.70 -2.82 -1.08
C GLN A 123 -10.58 -1.56 -0.21
N PHE A 124 -10.44 -1.76 1.11
CA PHE A 124 -10.26 -0.68 2.07
C PHE A 124 -9.17 -1.05 3.07
N VAL A 125 -8.41 -0.04 3.51
CA VAL A 125 -7.39 -0.20 4.53
C VAL A 125 -7.42 0.96 5.50
N VAL A 126 -7.18 0.68 6.77
CA VAL A 126 -6.93 1.70 7.80
C VAL A 126 -5.45 2.04 7.79
N ALA A 127 -5.14 3.32 7.77
CA ALA A 127 -3.77 3.81 7.75
C ALA A 127 -3.56 4.95 8.75
N PRO A 128 -2.40 4.99 9.43
CA PRO A 128 -2.07 6.10 10.32
C PRO A 128 -1.84 7.38 9.51
N THR A 129 -2.35 8.50 9.99
CA THR A 129 -2.15 9.81 9.34
C THR A 129 -0.69 10.19 9.23
N ALA A 130 0.16 9.74 10.17
CA ALA A 130 1.60 9.97 10.16
C ALA A 130 2.34 9.30 8.97
N ALA A 131 1.72 8.27 8.36
CA ALA A 131 2.26 7.58 7.18
C ALA A 131 1.39 7.80 5.93
N THR A 132 0.54 8.82 5.94
CA THR A 132 -0.40 9.12 4.85
C THR A 132 -0.13 10.52 4.31
N PHE A 133 -0.04 10.65 2.98
CA PHE A 133 0.31 11.90 2.32
C PHE A 133 -0.65 12.19 1.16
N PRO A 134 -1.13 13.44 1.00
CA PRO A 134 -1.92 13.82 -0.16
C PRO A 134 -1.14 13.61 -1.47
N ILE A 135 -1.81 13.10 -2.50
CA ILE A 135 -1.22 12.95 -3.83
C ILE A 135 -1.19 14.32 -4.52
N PRO A 136 -0.04 14.75 -5.06
CA PRO A 136 0.05 15.99 -5.84
C PRO A 136 -0.88 15.94 -7.06
N LYS A 137 -1.42 17.11 -7.44
CA LYS A 137 -2.26 17.22 -8.65
C LYS A 137 -1.49 16.76 -9.90
N GLY A 138 -2.16 15.97 -10.74
CA GLY A 138 -1.59 15.48 -11.98
C GLY A 138 -0.86 14.15 -11.89
N ILE A 139 -0.75 13.58 -10.69
CA ILE A 139 -0.17 12.25 -10.47
C ILE A 139 -1.31 11.28 -10.13
N SER A 140 -1.35 10.15 -10.82
CA SER A 140 -2.34 9.10 -10.55
C SER A 140 -1.97 8.24 -9.33
N PRO A 141 -2.93 7.52 -8.70
CA PRO A 141 -2.64 6.57 -7.63
C PRO A 141 -1.61 5.50 -8.01
N ILE A 142 -1.64 5.02 -9.26
CA ILE A 142 -0.68 4.02 -9.76
C ILE A 142 0.74 4.60 -9.84
N GLU A 143 0.88 5.82 -10.34
CA GLU A 143 2.18 6.47 -10.46
C GLU A 143 2.78 6.74 -9.09
N VAL A 144 2.00 7.31 -8.15
CA VAL A 144 2.54 7.66 -6.84
C VAL A 144 2.90 6.44 -6.01
N VAL A 145 2.11 5.36 -6.05
CA VAL A 145 2.42 4.14 -5.30
C VAL A 145 3.69 3.47 -5.83
N SER A 146 3.96 3.55 -7.13
CA SER A 146 5.19 2.99 -7.71
C SER A 146 6.45 3.75 -7.28
N LEU A 147 6.31 4.99 -6.81
CA LEU A 147 7.43 5.81 -6.34
C LEU A 147 7.73 5.62 -4.85
N MET A 148 6.76 5.14 -4.06
CA MET A 148 6.83 5.26 -2.62
C MET A 148 7.94 4.39 -2.01
N ALA A 149 7.81 3.07 -2.01
CA ALA A 149 8.80 2.20 -1.37
C ALA A 149 10.13 2.23 -2.11
N GLN A 150 10.13 2.05 -3.42
CA GLN A 150 11.34 1.95 -4.24
C GLN A 150 12.05 3.29 -4.37
N GLY A 151 11.31 4.36 -4.66
CA GLY A 151 11.86 5.71 -4.81
C GLY A 151 12.42 6.25 -3.51
N LEU A 152 11.65 6.14 -2.41
CA LEU A 152 12.10 6.56 -1.08
C LEU A 152 13.34 5.77 -0.63
N THR A 153 13.38 4.46 -0.86
CA THR A 153 14.55 3.63 -0.56
C THR A 153 15.77 4.10 -1.35
N GLY A 154 15.61 4.39 -2.64
CA GLY A 154 16.68 4.94 -3.48
C GLY A 154 17.22 6.29 -2.96
N VAL A 155 16.31 7.21 -2.60
CA VAL A 155 16.69 8.52 -2.01
C VAL A 155 17.45 8.33 -0.70
N LEU A 156 16.95 7.49 0.21
CA LEU A 156 17.57 7.24 1.51
C LEU A 156 18.94 6.57 1.34
N ALA A 157 19.07 5.61 0.43
CA ALA A 157 20.32 4.93 0.15
C ALA A 157 21.39 5.90 -0.34
N LEU A 158 21.07 6.73 -1.35
CA LEU A 158 22.05 7.64 -1.95
C LEU A 158 22.34 8.85 -1.07
N ARG A 159 21.30 9.53 -0.56
CA ARG A 159 21.49 10.80 0.14
C ARG A 159 21.81 10.63 1.62
N LYS A 160 21.14 9.69 2.32
CA LYS A 160 21.30 9.57 3.76
C LYS A 160 22.38 8.56 4.14
N SER A 161 22.42 7.39 3.50
CA SER A 161 23.37 6.33 3.84
C SER A 161 24.72 6.53 3.14
N ALA A 162 24.72 6.60 1.82
CA ALA A 162 25.94 6.80 1.04
C ALA A 162 26.46 8.26 1.10
N ARG A 163 25.58 9.23 1.34
CA ARG A 163 25.90 10.67 1.34
C ARG A 163 26.56 11.10 0.04
N LEU A 164 26.07 10.55 -1.07
CA LEU A 164 26.61 10.82 -2.41
C LEU A 164 26.66 12.32 -2.69
N ALA A 165 27.85 12.81 -3.04
CA ALA A 165 28.12 14.21 -3.35
C ALA A 165 28.32 14.44 -4.86
N PRO A 166 28.10 15.67 -5.36
CA PRO A 166 28.35 16.00 -6.75
C PRO A 166 29.79 15.67 -7.17
N GLY A 167 29.96 15.05 -8.33
CA GLY A 167 31.23 14.63 -8.89
C GLY A 167 31.73 13.26 -8.43
N GLU A 168 31.06 12.60 -7.49
CA GLU A 168 31.39 11.23 -7.11
C GLU A 168 30.84 10.21 -8.10
N THR A 169 31.43 9.03 -8.10
CA THR A 169 30.96 7.87 -8.89
C THR A 169 30.32 6.85 -7.98
N VAL A 170 29.14 6.37 -8.36
CA VAL A 170 28.41 5.32 -7.61
C VAL A 170 28.19 4.10 -8.51
N LEU A 171 28.43 2.92 -7.95
CA LEU A 171 28.04 1.64 -8.54
C LEU A 171 26.67 1.22 -7.98
N VAL A 172 25.72 0.99 -8.85
CA VAL A 172 24.37 0.51 -8.48
C VAL A 172 24.22 -0.95 -8.94
N GLU A 173 24.26 -1.87 -8.01
CA GLU A 173 23.93 -3.28 -8.28
C GLU A 173 22.42 -3.47 -8.46
N ALA A 174 22.02 -4.49 -9.19
CA ALA A 174 20.62 -4.75 -9.54
C ALA A 174 19.88 -3.50 -10.11
N ALA A 175 20.55 -2.73 -10.95
CA ALA A 175 20.08 -1.45 -11.48
C ALA A 175 18.75 -1.53 -12.27
N ALA A 176 18.38 -2.72 -12.78
CA ALA A 176 17.10 -2.96 -13.45
C ALA A 176 15.93 -3.26 -12.48
N GLY A 177 16.21 -3.46 -11.19
CA GLY A 177 15.19 -3.69 -10.17
C GLY A 177 14.48 -2.40 -9.75
N GLY A 178 13.44 -2.52 -8.92
CA GLY A 178 12.64 -1.39 -8.45
C GLY A 178 13.50 -0.27 -7.83
N VAL A 179 14.24 -0.56 -6.77
CA VAL A 179 15.12 0.43 -6.11
C VAL A 179 16.27 0.87 -7.01
N GLY A 180 16.90 -0.09 -7.73
CA GLY A 180 18.06 0.19 -8.58
C GLY A 180 17.75 1.16 -9.71
N SER A 181 16.59 1.02 -10.37
CA SER A 181 16.17 1.91 -11.46
C SER A 181 15.95 3.36 -10.98
N PHE A 182 15.42 3.55 -9.78
CA PHE A 182 15.35 4.88 -9.16
C PHE A 182 16.73 5.40 -8.75
N ALA A 183 17.56 4.55 -8.15
CA ALA A 183 18.90 4.95 -7.72
C ALA A 183 19.75 5.47 -8.89
N VAL A 184 19.72 4.79 -10.06
CA VAL A 184 20.42 5.26 -11.27
C VAL A 184 19.91 6.61 -11.74
N GLN A 185 18.58 6.84 -11.74
CA GLN A 185 18.02 8.12 -12.14
C GLN A 185 18.37 9.24 -11.15
N LEU A 186 18.23 8.97 -9.85
CA LEU A 186 18.53 9.92 -8.79
C LEU A 186 20.02 10.30 -8.73
N ALA A 187 20.92 9.35 -9.05
CA ALA A 187 22.36 9.62 -9.08
C ALA A 187 22.80 10.53 -10.25
N LYS A 188 21.93 10.74 -11.26
CA LYS A 188 22.18 11.65 -12.39
C LYS A 188 21.65 13.07 -12.16
N LEU A 189 20.83 13.28 -11.13
CA LEU A 189 20.30 14.60 -10.76
C LEU A 189 21.27 15.38 -9.87
#